data_acf95d04f3936be0b5fe1a6890ac36bf
#
_entry.id   acf95d04f3936be0b5fe1a6890ac36bf
#
_cell.length_a   1.000
_cell.length_b   1.000
_cell.length_c   1.000
_cell.angle_alpha   90.00
_cell.angle_beta   90.00
_cell.angle_gamma   90.00
#
_symmetry.space_group_name_H-M   'P 1'
#
loop_
_entity.id
_entity.type
_entity.pdbx_description
1 polymer ?
#
loop_
_entity_poly.entity_id
_entity_poly.type
_entity_poly.pdbx_seq_one_letter_code
_entity_poly.pdbx_strand_id
1 'polypeptide(L)'
;MILDVTAGNRAMWRDKRPPNVVFLDVEHRLAVPPDVVADSRRLPFRDGIFDTVVFDPPHAWGKRPGAIVQTSPNRGLIRSRVKRNTPSYYGWDKYRSRSELISYIHQTLKEARRVLKPDGVLWFKWCDIEIEIERLAGLFTGWKKMMELQLKSHVKRETPTHFIMFRPLEASQKLLSEG
;
A
#
# COMPACT_ATOMS: atom_id res chain seq x y z
N MET A 1 -4.22 10.76 14.08
CA MET A 1 -2.93 10.07 13.87
C MET A 1 -3.01 9.24 12.60
N ILE A 2 -1.98 9.26 11.78
CA ILE A 2 -1.91 8.55 10.51
C ILE A 2 -0.93 7.38 10.64
N LEU A 3 -1.24 6.24 10.03
CA LEU A 3 -0.34 5.09 9.91
C LEU A 3 -0.08 4.80 8.43
N ASP A 4 1.18 4.83 8.00
CA ASP A 4 1.61 4.31 6.71
C ASP A 4 2.14 2.88 6.91
N VAL A 5 1.40 1.88 6.41
CA VAL A 5 1.70 0.46 6.65
C VAL A 5 2.68 -0.15 5.65
N THR A 6 3.12 0.63 4.67
CA THR A 6 4.05 0.23 3.60
C THR A 6 4.98 1.39 3.25
N ALA A 7 5.58 1.97 4.28
CA ALA A 7 6.25 3.26 4.20
C ALA A 7 7.38 3.31 3.16
N GLY A 8 8.10 2.22 2.94
CA GLY A 8 9.26 2.20 2.07
C GLY A 8 10.23 3.35 2.42
N ASN A 9 10.79 4.00 1.42
CA ASN A 9 11.57 5.23 1.59
C ASN A 9 10.70 6.49 1.67
N ARG A 10 9.44 6.34 2.08
CA ARG A 10 8.45 7.43 2.22
C ARG A 10 8.26 8.22 0.91
N ALA A 11 8.29 7.52 -0.24
CA ALA A 11 8.25 8.17 -1.57
C ALA A 11 7.00 9.00 -1.80
N MET A 12 5.87 8.61 -1.22
CA MET A 12 4.59 9.33 -1.30
C MET A 12 4.56 10.63 -0.47
N TRP A 13 5.49 10.80 0.46
CA TRP A 13 5.50 11.92 1.39
C TRP A 13 6.51 12.98 0.96
N ARG A 14 6.04 14.23 0.84
CA ARG A 14 6.93 15.37 0.57
C ARG A 14 7.87 15.62 1.74
N ASP A 15 7.29 15.76 2.94
CA ASP A 15 8.04 15.75 4.19
C ASP A 15 8.29 14.29 4.59
N LYS A 16 9.53 13.96 4.92
CA LYS A 16 9.91 12.59 5.31
C LYS A 16 9.71 12.32 6.80
N ARG A 17 9.36 13.34 7.57
CA ARG A 17 9.10 13.28 9.03
C ARG A 17 7.93 14.18 9.44
N PRO A 18 6.77 14.07 8.81
CA PRO A 18 5.62 14.86 9.19
C PRO A 18 5.19 14.50 10.62
N PRO A 19 4.74 15.46 11.43
CA PRO A 19 4.17 15.16 12.73
C PRO A 19 2.90 14.31 12.57
N ASN A 20 2.58 13.51 13.57
CA ASN A 20 1.38 12.68 13.62
C ASN A 20 1.28 11.53 12.58
N VAL A 21 2.38 11.15 11.93
CA VAL A 21 2.46 9.99 11.05
C VAL A 21 3.40 8.96 11.66
N VAL A 22 2.94 7.73 11.76
CA VAL A 22 3.74 6.55 12.10
C VAL A 22 4.05 5.80 10.81
N PHE A 23 5.31 5.58 10.52
CA PHE A 23 5.79 4.85 9.35
C PHE A 23 6.16 3.42 9.74
N LEU A 24 5.47 2.45 9.15
CA LEU A 24 5.72 1.03 9.36
C LEU A 24 6.17 0.37 8.05
N ASP A 25 7.18 -0.46 8.14
CA ASP A 25 7.59 -1.36 7.05
C ASP A 25 8.22 -2.63 7.64
N VAL A 26 8.18 -3.70 6.88
CA VAL A 26 8.88 -4.94 7.24
C VAL A 26 10.38 -4.88 6.92
N GLU A 27 10.79 -3.98 6.03
CA GLU A 27 12.19 -3.79 5.65
C GLU A 27 12.82 -2.67 6.48
N HIS A 28 13.77 -3.03 7.32
CA HIS A 28 14.48 -2.10 8.19
C HIS A 28 15.69 -1.40 7.52
N ARG A 29 16.19 -1.97 6.41
CA ARG A 29 17.38 -1.48 5.68
C ARG A 29 17.03 -0.45 4.62
N LEU A 30 16.06 0.41 4.90
CA LEU A 30 15.65 1.50 4.03
C LEU A 30 16.57 2.72 4.22
N ALA A 31 16.71 3.56 3.19
CA ALA A 31 17.44 4.83 3.29
C ALA A 31 16.82 5.78 4.32
N VAL A 32 15.49 5.69 4.49
CA VAL A 32 14.75 6.33 5.57
C VAL A 32 14.09 5.21 6.39
N PRO A 33 14.67 4.81 7.53
CA PRO A 33 14.15 3.72 8.33
C PRO A 33 12.71 3.97 8.78
N PRO A 34 11.88 2.91 8.87
CA PRO A 34 10.55 3.03 9.44
C PRO A 34 10.61 3.31 10.94
N ASP A 35 9.55 3.89 11.48
CA ASP A 35 9.43 4.12 12.92
C ASP A 35 9.11 2.80 13.64
N VAL A 36 8.42 1.89 12.95
CA VAL A 36 8.07 0.55 13.44
C VAL A 36 8.42 -0.49 12.39
N VAL A 37 9.24 -1.47 12.76
CA VAL A 37 9.56 -2.63 11.89
C VAL A 37 8.58 -3.74 12.22
N ALA A 38 7.61 -3.97 11.33
CA ALA A 38 6.59 -4.99 11.50
C ALA A 38 5.95 -5.41 10.17
N ASP A 39 5.25 -6.53 10.18
CA ASP A 39 4.45 -7.01 9.07
C ASP A 39 3.07 -6.34 9.09
N SER A 40 2.68 -5.69 8.01
CA SER A 40 1.38 -5.02 7.90
C SER A 40 0.18 -5.98 8.02
N ARG A 41 0.39 -7.28 7.87
CA ARG A 41 -0.61 -8.32 8.11
C ARG A 41 -0.85 -8.61 9.60
N ARG A 42 -0.03 -8.05 10.48
CA ARG A 42 -0.09 -8.21 11.95
C ARG A 42 0.42 -6.93 12.61
N LEU A 43 -0.41 -5.90 12.60
CA LEU A 43 -0.03 -4.57 13.10
C LEU A 43 0.10 -4.59 14.62
N PRO A 44 1.24 -4.11 15.20
CA PRO A 44 1.49 -4.12 16.63
C PRO A 44 0.77 -2.96 17.35
N PHE A 45 -0.45 -2.66 16.97
CA PHE A 45 -1.25 -1.57 17.47
C PHE A 45 -2.59 -2.07 18.01
N ARG A 46 -3.16 -1.32 18.95
CA ARG A 46 -4.52 -1.55 19.46
C ARG A 46 -5.56 -1.23 18.39
N ASP A 47 -6.75 -1.76 18.57
CA ASP A 47 -7.90 -1.45 17.73
C ASP A 47 -8.28 0.03 17.86
N GLY A 48 -8.75 0.60 16.75
CA GLY A 48 -9.41 1.89 16.72
C GLY A 48 -8.57 3.11 17.13
N ILE A 49 -7.25 3.13 16.87
CA ILE A 49 -6.40 4.25 17.30
C ILE A 49 -6.02 5.22 16.17
N PHE A 50 -6.14 4.82 14.92
CA PHE A 50 -5.75 5.66 13.79
C PHE A 50 -6.95 6.32 13.12
N ASP A 51 -6.80 7.60 12.77
CA ASP A 51 -7.77 8.34 11.97
C ASP A 51 -7.62 8.01 10.48
N THR A 52 -6.40 7.66 10.07
CA THR A 52 -6.08 7.35 8.67
C THR A 52 -5.05 6.23 8.61
N VAL A 53 -5.28 5.29 7.69
CA VAL A 53 -4.28 4.31 7.26
C VAL A 53 -3.94 4.58 5.80
N VAL A 54 -2.65 4.58 5.46
CA VAL A 54 -2.13 4.66 4.08
C VAL A 54 -1.55 3.31 3.72
N PHE A 55 -1.95 2.78 2.57
CA PHE A 55 -1.52 1.47 2.09
C PHE A 55 -1.15 1.55 0.60
N ASP A 56 0.15 1.44 0.30
CA ASP A 56 0.75 1.39 -1.04
C ASP A 56 1.43 0.02 -1.23
N PRO A 57 0.68 -1.08 -1.46
CA PRO A 57 1.24 -2.42 -1.60
C PRO A 57 2.12 -2.54 -2.85
N PRO A 58 2.95 -3.58 -2.94
CA PRO A 58 3.57 -3.96 -4.20
C PRO A 58 2.50 -4.20 -5.29
N HIS A 59 2.73 -3.65 -6.49
CA HIS A 59 1.78 -3.74 -7.62
C HIS A 59 2.09 -4.90 -8.57
N ALA A 60 3.11 -5.69 -8.26
CA ALA A 60 3.54 -6.84 -9.06
C ALA A 60 4.17 -7.89 -8.15
N TRP A 61 4.40 -9.08 -8.69
CA TRP A 61 5.03 -10.21 -8.03
C TRP A 61 6.13 -10.84 -8.88
N GLY A 62 6.96 -11.67 -8.24
CA GLY A 62 8.05 -12.40 -8.89
C GLY A 62 9.29 -11.55 -9.16
N LYS A 63 10.39 -12.25 -9.43
CA LYS A 63 11.66 -11.62 -9.81
C LYS A 63 11.59 -11.22 -11.28
N ARG A 64 11.63 -9.92 -11.58
CA ARG A 64 11.73 -9.43 -12.94
C ARG A 64 13.14 -8.92 -13.22
N PRO A 65 13.86 -9.49 -14.19
CA PRO A 65 15.09 -8.89 -14.69
C PRO A 65 14.78 -7.48 -15.23
N GLY A 66 15.46 -6.46 -14.70
CA GLY A 66 15.28 -5.07 -15.14
C GLY A 66 14.12 -4.33 -14.50
N ALA A 67 13.50 -4.85 -13.44
CA ALA A 67 12.56 -4.10 -12.62
C ALA A 67 13.20 -2.82 -12.08
N ILE A 68 12.48 -1.73 -12.14
CA ILE A 68 12.93 -0.40 -11.69
C ILE A 68 13.13 -0.42 -10.18
N VAL A 69 14.34 -0.20 -9.72
CA VAL A 69 14.75 -0.46 -8.33
C VAL A 69 14.99 0.80 -7.51
N GLN A 70 15.04 1.96 -8.12
CA GLN A 70 15.24 3.20 -7.37
C GLN A 70 14.43 4.36 -7.93
N THR A 71 13.64 4.98 -7.06
CA THR A 71 13.29 6.38 -7.19
C THR A 71 14.27 7.19 -6.34
N SER A 72 15.16 7.94 -6.98
CA SER A 72 15.88 9.02 -6.29
C SER A 72 14.86 10.10 -5.95
N PRO A 73 14.90 10.68 -4.72
CA PRO A 73 14.00 11.77 -4.36
C PRO A 73 14.08 12.98 -5.33
N ASN A 74 15.17 13.12 -6.07
CA ASN A 74 15.47 14.27 -6.93
C ASN A 74 15.67 13.95 -8.41
N ARG A 75 15.60 12.68 -8.81
CA ARG A 75 15.78 12.28 -10.21
C ARG A 75 14.86 11.10 -10.49
N GLY A 76 13.85 11.28 -11.27
CA GLY A 76 12.90 10.25 -11.68
C GLY A 76 13.48 8.82 -11.82
N LEU A 77 12.70 7.89 -12.25
CA LEU A 77 13.03 6.47 -12.34
C LEU A 77 14.41 6.21 -12.97
N ILE A 78 15.38 5.83 -12.16
CA ILE A 78 16.70 5.40 -12.64
C ILE A 78 16.59 3.89 -12.92
N ARG A 79 16.72 3.51 -14.19
CA ARG A 79 16.98 2.11 -14.57
C ARG A 79 18.39 1.76 -14.09
N SER A 80 18.54 1.26 -12.88
CA SER A 80 19.78 0.62 -12.47
C SER A 80 19.70 -0.86 -12.80
N ARG A 81 20.78 -1.43 -13.36
CA ARG A 81 20.99 -2.87 -13.39
C ARG A 81 21.08 -3.34 -11.94
N VAL A 82 19.99 -3.90 -11.44
CA VAL A 82 19.94 -4.44 -10.07
C VAL A 82 20.98 -5.53 -9.95
N LYS A 83 21.94 -5.32 -9.06
CA LYS A 83 22.81 -6.42 -8.61
C LYS A 83 21.92 -7.48 -7.99
N ARG A 84 22.16 -8.77 -8.30
CA ARG A 84 21.32 -9.93 -7.91
C ARG A 84 20.91 -10.01 -6.43
N ASN A 85 21.53 -9.25 -5.55
CA ASN A 85 21.32 -9.29 -4.10
C ASN A 85 20.76 -7.98 -3.51
N THR A 86 20.27 -7.06 -4.34
CA THR A 86 19.65 -5.83 -3.83
C THR A 86 18.18 -6.10 -3.57
N PRO A 87 17.66 -5.87 -2.34
CA PRO A 87 16.23 -6.00 -2.06
C PRO A 87 15.42 -5.12 -3.00
N SER A 88 14.32 -5.63 -3.52
CA SER A 88 13.38 -4.81 -4.27
C SER A 88 12.74 -3.80 -3.33
N TYR A 89 12.97 -2.52 -3.57
CA TYR A 89 12.35 -1.45 -2.77
C TYR A 89 10.83 -1.44 -2.81
N TYR A 90 10.24 -2.11 -3.81
CA TYR A 90 8.80 -2.27 -3.97
C TYR A 90 8.27 -3.61 -3.45
N GLY A 91 9.15 -4.48 -2.90
CA GLY A 91 8.73 -5.78 -2.38
C GLY A 91 8.19 -6.77 -3.41
N TRP A 92 8.41 -6.54 -4.72
CA TRP A 92 7.91 -7.43 -5.77
C TRP A 92 8.49 -8.84 -5.71
N ASP A 93 9.68 -8.97 -5.16
CA ASP A 93 10.37 -10.24 -4.95
C ASP A 93 9.87 -11.00 -3.71
N LYS A 94 9.06 -10.38 -2.86
CA LYS A 94 8.49 -10.99 -1.66
C LYS A 94 7.34 -11.95 -1.97
N TYR A 95 6.67 -11.78 -3.10
CA TYR A 95 5.53 -12.59 -3.51
C TYR A 95 5.88 -13.38 -4.76
N ARG A 96 5.63 -14.70 -4.73
CA ARG A 96 5.97 -15.62 -5.83
C ARG A 96 4.85 -15.72 -6.86
N SER A 97 3.64 -15.41 -6.45
CA SER A 97 2.43 -15.54 -7.27
C SER A 97 1.45 -14.40 -7.04
N ARG A 98 0.53 -14.28 -7.99
CA ARG A 98 -0.62 -13.38 -7.86
C ARG A 98 -1.45 -13.68 -6.61
N SER A 99 -1.68 -14.94 -6.30
CA SER A 99 -2.49 -15.36 -5.15
C SER A 99 -1.84 -14.96 -3.83
N GLU A 100 -0.51 -15.06 -3.71
CA GLU A 100 0.22 -14.60 -2.54
C GLU A 100 0.10 -13.09 -2.34
N LEU A 101 0.22 -12.31 -3.42
CA LEU A 101 0.05 -10.86 -3.36
C LEU A 101 -1.39 -10.48 -2.97
N ILE A 102 -2.39 -11.12 -3.56
CA ILE A 102 -3.80 -10.91 -3.22
C ILE A 102 -4.07 -11.25 -1.75
N SER A 103 -3.54 -12.38 -1.27
CA SER A 103 -3.65 -12.79 0.13
C SER A 103 -3.01 -11.77 1.08
N TYR A 104 -1.84 -11.25 0.71
CA TYR A 104 -1.18 -10.19 1.46
C TYR A 104 -2.06 -8.93 1.56
N ILE A 105 -2.58 -8.45 0.43
CA ILE A 105 -3.43 -7.26 0.40
C ILE A 105 -4.66 -7.49 1.29
N HIS A 106 -5.33 -8.63 1.16
CA HIS A 106 -6.52 -8.96 1.94
C HIS A 106 -6.24 -8.98 3.45
N GLN A 107 -5.15 -9.61 3.88
CA GLN A 107 -4.77 -9.66 5.30
C GLN A 107 -4.44 -8.26 5.84
N THR A 108 -3.71 -7.45 5.06
CA THR A 108 -3.39 -6.07 5.45
C THR A 108 -4.65 -5.21 5.54
N LEU A 109 -5.63 -5.38 4.64
CA LEU A 109 -6.90 -4.66 4.71
C LEU A 109 -7.70 -5.01 5.98
N LYS A 110 -7.66 -6.27 6.45
CA LYS A 110 -8.27 -6.67 7.73
C LYS A 110 -7.63 -5.95 8.91
N GLU A 111 -6.31 -5.91 8.95
CA GLU A 111 -5.57 -5.21 10.00
C GLU A 111 -5.77 -3.69 9.93
N ALA A 112 -5.75 -3.11 8.73
CA ALA A 112 -6.05 -1.70 8.53
C ALA A 112 -7.43 -1.34 9.10
N ARG A 113 -8.44 -2.19 8.84
CA ARG A 113 -9.79 -2.00 9.40
C ARG A 113 -9.82 -2.09 10.92
N ARG A 114 -9.06 -3.03 11.50
CA ARG A 114 -9.01 -3.23 12.95
C ARG A 114 -8.42 -2.01 13.68
N VAL A 115 -7.33 -1.45 13.14
CA VAL A 115 -6.62 -0.34 13.79
C VAL A 115 -7.23 1.04 13.50
N LEU A 116 -8.08 1.15 12.47
CA LEU A 116 -8.82 2.38 12.16
C LEU A 116 -9.93 2.63 13.19
N LYS A 117 -10.11 3.89 13.54
CA LYS A 117 -11.31 4.36 14.24
C LYS A 117 -12.57 4.07 13.41
N PRO A 118 -13.76 4.03 13.99
CA PRO A 118 -15.01 3.79 13.27
C PRO A 118 -15.24 4.76 12.10
N ASP A 119 -14.88 6.04 12.28
CA ASP A 119 -14.97 7.10 11.29
C ASP A 119 -13.67 7.32 10.50
N GLY A 120 -12.67 6.49 10.73
CA GLY A 120 -11.37 6.56 10.07
C GLY A 120 -11.43 6.24 8.58
N VAL A 121 -10.36 6.56 7.87
CA VAL A 121 -10.26 6.37 6.42
C VAL A 121 -9.02 5.57 6.04
N LEU A 122 -9.16 4.76 4.99
CA LEU A 122 -8.06 4.07 4.31
C LEU A 122 -7.77 4.79 2.99
N TRP A 123 -6.53 5.20 2.80
CA TRP A 123 -6.00 5.56 1.49
C TRP A 123 -5.26 4.38 0.89
N PHE A 124 -5.80 3.86 -0.21
CA PHE A 124 -5.22 2.75 -0.97
C PHE A 124 -4.66 3.27 -2.28
N LYS A 125 -3.37 3.04 -2.51
CA LYS A 125 -2.74 3.36 -3.79
C LYS A 125 -2.51 2.08 -4.57
N TRP A 126 -2.84 2.11 -5.86
CA TRP A 126 -2.63 0.98 -6.76
C TRP A 126 -2.18 1.46 -8.14
N CYS A 127 -1.29 0.70 -8.77
CA CYS A 127 -0.91 0.91 -10.16
C CYS A 127 -1.19 -0.37 -10.96
N ASP A 128 -1.92 -0.26 -12.07
CA ASP A 128 -2.39 -1.37 -12.92
C ASP A 128 -1.25 -2.00 -13.75
N ILE A 129 -0.16 -2.40 -13.08
CA ILE A 129 0.99 -3.00 -13.76
C ILE A 129 0.70 -4.44 -14.19
N GLU A 130 0.13 -5.24 -13.28
CA GLU A 130 -0.12 -6.67 -13.46
C GLU A 130 -1.56 -7.06 -13.24
N ILE A 131 -2.26 -6.30 -12.40
CA ILE A 131 -3.65 -6.52 -12.05
C ILE A 131 -4.36 -5.19 -12.17
N GLU A 132 -5.41 -5.16 -12.95
CA GLU A 132 -6.33 -4.03 -13.04
C GLU A 132 -7.06 -3.85 -11.70
N ILE A 133 -7.26 -2.60 -11.28
CA ILE A 133 -7.86 -2.29 -9.97
C ILE A 133 -9.23 -2.94 -9.79
N GLU A 134 -10.02 -3.07 -10.84
CA GLU A 134 -11.34 -3.68 -10.85
C GLU A 134 -11.30 -5.13 -10.36
N ARG A 135 -10.21 -5.84 -10.65
CA ARG A 135 -10.01 -7.24 -10.20
C ARG A 135 -9.69 -7.37 -8.71
N LEU A 136 -9.43 -6.25 -8.05
CA LEU A 136 -9.22 -6.19 -6.61
C LEU A 136 -10.50 -5.79 -5.85
N ALA A 137 -11.57 -5.43 -6.56
CA ALA A 137 -12.80 -4.92 -5.95
C ALA A 137 -13.36 -5.85 -4.86
N GLY A 138 -13.31 -7.18 -5.07
CA GLY A 138 -13.78 -8.17 -4.10
C GLY A 138 -13.01 -8.19 -2.77
N LEU A 139 -11.80 -7.59 -2.71
CA LEU A 139 -11.03 -7.48 -1.47
C LEU A 139 -11.57 -6.40 -0.53
N PHE A 140 -12.35 -5.48 -1.07
CA PHE A 140 -12.89 -4.34 -0.33
C PHE A 140 -14.31 -4.58 0.21
N THR A 141 -14.70 -5.86 0.38
CA THR A 141 -15.95 -6.22 1.08
C THR A 141 -15.93 -5.63 2.49
N GLY A 142 -16.98 -4.89 2.84
CA GLY A 142 -17.09 -4.16 4.11
C GLY A 142 -16.38 -2.80 4.13
N TRP A 143 -16.03 -2.29 2.94
CA TRP A 143 -15.52 -0.94 2.75
C TRP A 143 -16.44 -0.16 1.79
N LYS A 144 -16.64 1.12 2.03
CA LYS A 144 -17.32 2.06 1.15
C LYS A 144 -16.27 2.90 0.44
N LYS A 145 -16.23 2.85 -0.90
CA LYS A 145 -15.42 3.77 -1.70
C LYS A 145 -16.00 5.18 -1.60
N MET A 146 -15.21 6.13 -1.16
CA MET A 146 -15.61 7.52 -0.97
C MET A 146 -15.14 8.41 -2.12
N MET A 147 -13.91 8.17 -2.60
CA MET A 147 -13.29 8.97 -3.64
C MET A 147 -12.24 8.15 -4.38
N GLU A 148 -12.02 8.49 -5.63
CA GLU A 148 -10.93 7.96 -6.44
C GLU A 148 -10.31 9.06 -7.28
N LEU A 149 -8.98 9.14 -7.24
CA LEU A 149 -8.17 9.97 -8.13
C LEU A 149 -7.35 9.04 -9.01
N GLN A 150 -7.51 9.16 -10.31
CA GLN A 150 -6.72 8.42 -11.29
C GLN A 150 -5.67 9.35 -11.90
N LEU A 151 -4.40 8.98 -11.76
CA LEU A 151 -3.29 9.68 -12.38
C LEU A 151 -2.76 8.85 -13.55
N LYS A 152 -2.64 9.47 -14.72
CA LYS A 152 -1.93 8.86 -15.84
C LYS A 152 -0.42 8.97 -15.59
N SER A 153 0.29 7.88 -15.76
CA SER A 153 1.75 7.90 -15.65
C SER A 153 2.35 8.68 -16.84
N HIS A 154 3.22 9.66 -16.56
CA HIS A 154 3.99 10.37 -17.59
C HIS A 154 5.16 9.54 -18.15
N VAL A 155 5.39 8.34 -17.60
CA VAL A 155 6.39 7.40 -18.12
C VAL A 155 5.73 6.58 -19.22
N LYS A 156 6.41 6.30 -20.32
CA LYS A 156 6.04 5.62 -21.60
C LYS A 156 5.08 4.41 -21.52
N ARG A 157 4.60 3.99 -20.37
CA ARG A 157 3.49 3.06 -20.16
C ARG A 157 2.34 3.87 -19.59
N GLU A 158 1.26 3.98 -20.30
CA GLU A 158 0.01 4.63 -19.88
C GLU A 158 -0.71 3.82 -18.80
N THR A 159 0.05 3.31 -17.83
CA THR A 159 -0.50 2.49 -16.74
C THR A 159 -1.10 3.41 -15.68
N PRO A 160 -2.41 3.38 -15.47
CA PRO A 160 -3.04 4.26 -14.51
C PRO A 160 -2.57 3.95 -13.09
N THR A 161 -2.46 4.99 -12.28
CA THR A 161 -2.25 4.90 -10.84
C THR A 161 -3.48 5.46 -10.14
N HIS A 162 -4.07 4.66 -9.29
CA HIS A 162 -5.27 4.97 -8.54
C HIS A 162 -4.90 5.34 -7.10
N PHE A 163 -5.50 6.41 -6.60
CA PHE A 163 -5.53 6.78 -5.19
C PHE A 163 -6.98 6.74 -4.74
N ILE A 164 -7.31 5.76 -3.93
CA ILE A 164 -8.70 5.49 -3.55
C ILE A 164 -8.86 5.67 -2.05
N MET A 165 -9.84 6.44 -1.66
CA MET A 165 -10.24 6.60 -0.26
C MET A 165 -11.43 5.71 0.04
N PHE A 166 -11.29 4.90 1.10
CA PHE A 166 -12.33 4.03 1.62
C PHE A 166 -12.67 4.40 3.05
N ARG A 167 -13.91 4.12 3.45
CA ARG A 167 -14.34 4.05 4.85
C ARG A 167 -14.80 2.64 5.19
N PRO A 168 -14.59 2.17 6.42
CA PRO A 168 -15.25 0.97 6.90
C PRO A 168 -16.77 1.11 6.82
N LEU A 169 -17.48 0.08 6.37
CA LEU A 169 -18.93 0.02 6.54
C LEU A 169 -19.26 -0.29 8.00
N GLU A 170 -20.26 0.39 8.56
CA GLU A 170 -20.78 0.09 9.89
C GLU A 170 -21.45 -1.29 9.90
N ALA A 171 -21.47 -1.95 11.06
CA ALA A 171 -22.04 -3.29 11.19
C ALA A 171 -23.51 -3.37 10.75
N SER A 172 -24.30 -2.32 10.97
CA SER A 172 -25.68 -2.19 10.53
C SER A 172 -25.87 -2.10 9.02
N GLN A 173 -24.86 -1.61 8.28
CA GLN A 173 -24.92 -1.47 6.82
C GLN A 173 -24.49 -2.75 6.08
N LYS A 174 -23.81 -3.68 6.77
CA LYS A 174 -23.41 -4.97 6.21
C LYS A 174 -24.59 -5.87 5.87
N LEU A 175 -25.63 -5.86 6.69
CA LEU A 175 -26.82 -6.72 6.52
C LEU A 175 -27.68 -6.32 5.30
N LEU A 176 -27.55 -5.11 4.80
CA LEU A 176 -28.32 -4.63 3.64
C LEU A 176 -27.63 -4.83 2.29
N SER A 177 -26.34 -5.19 2.29
CA SER A 177 -25.55 -5.39 1.06
C SER A 177 -25.41 -6.87 0.67
N GLU A 178 -25.88 -7.80 1.52
CA GLU A 178 -25.82 -9.25 1.31
C GLU A 178 -27.20 -9.87 1.02
N GLY A 179 -28.24 -9.03 0.76
CA GLY A 179 -29.62 -9.44 0.45
C GLY A 179 -29.96 -9.30 -1.04
#